data_f2458d5ffd3be5713de886f0ab372d2f
#
_entry.id   f2458d5ffd3be5713de886f0ab372d2f
#
_cell.length_a   1.000
_cell.length_b   1.000
_cell.length_c   1.000
_cell.angle_alpha   90.00
_cell.angle_beta   90.00
_cell.angle_gamma   90.00
#
_symmetry.space_group_name_H-M   'P 1'
#
loop_
_entity.id
_entity.type
_entity.pdbx_description
1 polymer ?
#
loop_
_entity_poly.entity_id
_entity_poly.type
_entity_poly.pdbx_seq_one_letter_code
_entity_poly.pdbx_strand_id
1 'polypeptide(L)'
;MTNKLKFSLVADFHYKKGMYPVVIEDLNAILERAERQKVEAIFHAGDYSNDYKGSMEVIEPLLNNEMGVPVCGVYGNHELECHNTMDFVTPLLTNAKNAVWGTEDGKVGDGSIAYYYVDIKNFRIICTDTNYSFNKEGFWEHNTVNSYGPRQGNLYGNSLGTKQLNWLEKVLIDSAHQGKKCIVISHDSYSGKFRSTSPDAEHVRRLFACANSIKKGTVLMAINGHIHTNNAEIVNNVFYLDMNTTRNSWWQLKGSEHYGTEHTYNFTEFEDGKAIKTYARSYAQDTMSKNTWCTKDALNAIVTVTEDGEITVEGMESEYVYGILPPETKWNDSEPRVLSGNWKLEI
;
A
#
# COMPACT_ATOMS: atom_id res chain seq x y z
N MET A 1 -8.28 29.39 -8.78
CA MET A 1 -7.52 28.53 -7.86
C MET A 1 -7.61 27.12 -8.42
N THR A 2 -6.47 26.48 -8.64
CA THR A 2 -6.43 25.09 -9.11
C THR A 2 -7.00 24.18 -8.04
N ASN A 3 -7.91 23.28 -8.41
CA ASN A 3 -8.42 22.29 -7.46
C ASN A 3 -7.27 21.37 -7.03
N LYS A 4 -7.27 21.02 -5.77
CA LYS A 4 -6.28 20.11 -5.18
C LYS A 4 -6.96 19.08 -4.29
N LEU A 5 -6.29 17.94 -4.12
CA LEU A 5 -6.61 16.92 -3.15
C LEU A 5 -5.43 16.75 -2.19
N LYS A 6 -5.69 16.82 -0.89
CA LYS A 6 -4.70 16.55 0.16
C LYS A 6 -5.12 15.31 0.93
N PHE A 7 -4.24 14.34 1.04
CA PHE A 7 -4.54 13.08 1.71
C PHE A 7 -3.39 12.58 2.58
N SER A 8 -3.73 11.76 3.57
CA SER A 8 -2.77 10.97 4.34
C SER A 8 -2.52 9.65 3.63
N LEU A 9 -1.28 9.22 3.55
CA LEU A 9 -0.88 7.98 2.90
C LEU A 9 -0.12 7.10 3.88
N VAL A 10 -0.54 5.84 3.97
CA VAL A 10 0.05 4.79 4.79
C VAL A 10 0.09 3.47 4.03
N ALA A 11 0.99 2.57 4.43
CA ALA A 11 1.10 1.23 3.87
C ALA A 11 1.72 0.27 4.91
N ASP A 12 1.41 -1.01 4.77
CA ASP A 12 2.17 -2.09 5.40
C ASP A 12 2.29 -1.92 6.93
N PHE A 13 1.16 -1.84 7.61
CA PHE A 13 1.13 -1.84 9.08
C PHE A 13 1.61 -3.15 9.66
N HIS A 14 1.27 -4.27 9.01
CA HIS A 14 1.59 -5.62 9.45
C HIS A 14 1.26 -5.88 10.91
N TYR A 15 0.14 -5.34 11.37
CA TYR A 15 -0.25 -5.50 12.75
C TYR A 15 -0.38 -6.98 13.11
N LYS A 16 0.20 -7.35 14.24
CA LYS A 16 0.01 -8.66 14.86
C LYS A 16 0.02 -8.49 16.35
N LYS A 17 -1.10 -8.88 16.98
CA LYS A 17 -1.26 -8.77 18.43
C LYS A 17 -0.14 -9.50 19.17
N GLY A 18 0.52 -8.81 20.08
CA GLY A 18 1.64 -9.36 20.85
C GLY A 18 3.01 -9.34 20.14
N MET A 19 3.06 -9.03 18.85
CA MET A 19 4.34 -8.82 18.15
C MET A 19 4.66 -7.35 17.88
N TYR A 20 3.63 -6.53 17.65
CA TYR A 20 3.76 -5.11 17.35
C TYR A 20 2.77 -4.31 18.20
N PRO A 21 2.99 -4.19 19.52
CA PRO A 21 2.02 -3.60 20.45
C PRO A 21 1.76 -2.10 20.20
N VAL A 22 2.67 -1.42 19.49
CA VAL A 22 2.60 0.03 19.26
C VAL A 22 1.81 0.43 18.02
N VAL A 23 1.30 -0.51 17.21
CA VAL A 23 0.61 -0.16 15.94
C VAL A 23 -0.67 0.65 16.16
N ILE A 24 -1.39 0.41 17.23
CA ILE A 24 -2.61 1.18 17.54
C ILE A 24 -2.25 2.61 17.96
N GLU A 25 -1.18 2.80 18.73
CA GLU A 25 -0.67 4.12 19.07
C GLU A 25 -0.17 4.85 17.83
N ASP A 26 0.49 4.14 16.92
CA ASP A 26 0.93 4.65 15.63
C ASP A 26 -0.23 5.11 14.76
N LEU A 27 -1.27 4.30 14.70
CA LEU A 27 -2.48 4.65 13.96
C LEU A 27 -3.10 5.94 14.51
N ASN A 28 -3.19 6.08 15.83
CA ASN A 28 -3.69 7.29 16.46
C ASN A 28 -2.81 8.50 16.11
N ALA A 29 -1.48 8.37 16.18
CA ALA A 29 -0.55 9.44 15.81
C ALA A 29 -0.68 9.84 14.33
N ILE A 30 -0.91 8.88 13.43
CA ILE A 30 -1.16 9.11 12.00
C ILE A 30 -2.48 9.87 11.81
N LEU A 31 -3.55 9.46 12.47
CA LEU A 31 -4.87 10.11 12.40
C LEU A 31 -4.81 11.54 12.95
N GLU A 32 -4.16 11.76 14.08
CA GLU A 32 -3.92 13.11 14.63
C GLU A 32 -3.12 14.00 13.67
N ARG A 33 -2.08 13.44 13.00
CA ARG A 33 -1.34 14.18 11.98
C ARG A 33 -2.24 14.54 10.80
N ALA A 34 -3.04 13.59 10.32
CA ALA A 34 -3.98 13.79 9.22
C ALA A 34 -4.97 14.90 9.54
N GLU A 35 -5.52 14.90 10.77
CA GLU A 35 -6.43 15.95 11.25
C GLU A 35 -5.77 17.32 11.31
N ARG A 36 -4.59 17.43 11.95
CA ARG A 36 -3.82 18.68 12.00
C ARG A 36 -3.52 19.22 10.61
N GLN A 37 -3.26 18.36 9.65
CA GLN A 37 -2.96 18.69 8.26
C GLN A 37 -4.23 18.92 7.43
N LYS A 38 -5.41 18.71 8.00
CA LYS A 38 -6.72 18.90 7.33
C LYS A 38 -6.79 18.15 6.02
N VAL A 39 -6.44 16.87 6.06
CA VAL A 39 -6.55 16.00 4.87
C VAL A 39 -8.02 15.79 4.49
N GLU A 40 -8.24 15.48 3.23
CA GLU A 40 -9.56 15.27 2.65
C GLU A 40 -9.83 13.79 2.36
N ALA A 41 -8.82 12.92 2.55
CA ALA A 41 -8.91 11.48 2.42
C ALA A 41 -7.75 10.80 3.15
N ILE A 42 -7.88 9.50 3.38
CA ILE A 42 -6.82 8.61 3.86
C ILE A 42 -6.66 7.48 2.85
N PHE A 43 -5.43 7.23 2.38
CA PHE A 43 -5.13 6.12 1.48
C PHE A 43 -4.27 5.09 2.20
N HIS A 44 -4.61 3.81 2.02
CA HIS A 44 -3.87 2.69 2.58
C HIS A 44 -3.50 1.70 1.46
N ALA A 45 -2.21 1.46 1.27
CA ALA A 45 -1.70 0.65 0.18
C ALA A 45 -1.53 -0.85 0.52
N GLY A 46 -2.37 -1.39 1.42
CA GLY A 46 -2.43 -2.83 1.74
C GLY A 46 -1.58 -3.27 2.93
N ASP A 47 -1.65 -4.53 3.25
CA ASP A 47 -0.98 -5.18 4.39
C ASP A 47 -1.28 -4.51 5.73
N TYR A 48 -2.57 -4.48 6.09
CA TYR A 48 -3.04 -3.94 7.37
C TYR A 48 -2.55 -4.78 8.55
N SER A 49 -2.59 -6.11 8.39
CA SER A 49 -2.32 -7.01 9.49
C SER A 49 -1.80 -8.38 9.05
N ASN A 50 -1.02 -8.99 9.93
CA ASN A 50 -0.55 -10.37 9.82
C ASN A 50 -1.48 -11.37 10.53
N ASP A 51 -2.64 -10.95 11.02
CA ASP A 51 -3.68 -11.84 11.56
C ASP A 51 -5.09 -11.24 11.40
N TYR A 52 -6.08 -12.13 11.33
CA TYR A 52 -7.48 -11.75 11.08
C TYR A 52 -8.02 -10.80 12.16
N LYS A 53 -7.79 -11.12 13.43
CA LYS A 53 -8.32 -10.33 14.54
C LYS A 53 -7.65 -8.95 14.61
N GLY A 54 -6.35 -8.92 14.33
CA GLY A 54 -5.59 -7.70 14.28
C GLY A 54 -6.01 -6.77 13.16
N SER A 55 -6.42 -7.31 12.01
CA SER A 55 -6.90 -6.49 10.90
C SER A 55 -8.03 -5.56 11.34
N MET A 56 -8.99 -6.05 12.13
CA MET A 56 -10.12 -5.24 12.59
C MET A 56 -9.68 -4.12 13.54
N GLU A 57 -8.71 -4.39 14.42
CA GLU A 57 -8.17 -3.38 15.34
C GLU A 57 -7.49 -2.20 14.61
N VAL A 58 -7.02 -2.41 13.36
CA VAL A 58 -6.43 -1.36 12.51
C VAL A 58 -7.45 -0.75 11.56
N ILE A 59 -8.28 -1.57 10.94
CA ILE A 59 -9.21 -1.13 9.88
C ILE A 59 -10.37 -0.32 10.46
N GLU A 60 -10.98 -0.77 11.57
CA GLU A 60 -12.13 -0.07 12.16
C GLU A 60 -11.83 1.37 12.55
N PRO A 61 -10.72 1.69 13.25
CA PRO A 61 -10.40 3.09 13.55
C PRO A 61 -10.12 3.94 12.31
N LEU A 62 -9.53 3.36 11.26
CA LEU A 62 -9.36 4.08 9.99
C LEU A 62 -10.70 4.44 9.36
N LEU A 63 -11.60 3.45 9.22
CA LEU A 63 -12.90 3.65 8.58
C LEU A 63 -13.81 4.57 9.39
N ASN A 64 -13.71 4.52 10.71
CA ASN A 64 -14.51 5.32 11.65
C ASN A 64 -13.77 6.59 12.11
N ASN A 65 -12.81 7.09 11.33
CA ASN A 65 -12.02 8.26 11.70
C ASN A 65 -12.89 9.46 12.03
N GLU A 66 -12.54 10.18 13.10
CA GLU A 66 -13.31 11.32 13.62
C GLU A 66 -13.43 12.49 12.63
N MET A 67 -12.50 12.58 11.67
CA MET A 67 -12.54 13.59 10.62
C MET A 67 -13.69 13.36 9.63
N GLY A 68 -14.26 12.15 9.58
CA GLY A 68 -15.31 11.77 8.64
C GLY A 68 -14.87 11.77 7.17
N VAL A 69 -13.57 11.73 6.90
CA VAL A 69 -13.03 11.71 5.54
C VAL A 69 -13.06 10.30 4.94
N PRO A 70 -13.20 10.18 3.60
CA PRO A 70 -13.16 8.89 2.94
C PRO A 70 -11.80 8.21 3.12
N VAL A 71 -11.86 6.90 3.34
CA VAL A 71 -10.71 5.99 3.31
C VAL A 71 -10.76 5.21 2.01
N CYS A 72 -9.64 5.10 1.32
CA CYS A 72 -9.47 4.27 0.14
C CYS A 72 -8.30 3.32 0.39
N GLY A 73 -8.59 2.05 0.58
CA GLY A 73 -7.62 1.02 0.84
C GLY A 73 -7.63 -0.08 -0.22
N VAL A 74 -6.54 -0.82 -0.30
CA VAL A 74 -6.42 -1.99 -1.16
C VAL A 74 -6.03 -3.21 -0.31
N TYR A 75 -6.24 -4.41 -0.84
CA TYR A 75 -5.65 -5.60 -0.26
C TYR A 75 -4.14 -5.62 -0.49
N GLY A 76 -3.40 -6.02 0.54
CA GLY A 76 -2.08 -6.59 0.37
C GLY A 76 -2.13 -8.12 0.35
N ASN A 77 -0.99 -8.76 0.19
CA ASN A 77 -0.92 -10.22 0.21
C ASN A 77 -1.18 -10.79 1.60
N HIS A 78 -0.86 -10.05 2.67
CA HIS A 78 -1.05 -10.53 4.04
C HIS A 78 -2.52 -10.64 4.43
N GLU A 79 -3.42 -9.86 3.85
CA GLU A 79 -4.86 -10.03 4.06
C GLU A 79 -5.33 -11.40 3.57
N LEU A 80 -4.69 -11.97 2.56
CA LEU A 80 -5.05 -13.28 1.99
C LEU A 80 -4.21 -14.41 2.56
N GLU A 81 -2.91 -14.20 2.77
CA GLU A 81 -2.02 -15.21 3.34
C GLU A 81 -2.39 -15.58 4.78
N CYS A 82 -2.87 -14.61 5.54
CA CYS A 82 -3.20 -14.78 6.95
C CYS A 82 -4.68 -15.06 7.21
N HIS A 83 -5.53 -14.99 6.18
CA HIS A 83 -6.98 -15.09 6.32
C HIS A 83 -7.56 -16.14 5.37
N ASN A 84 -8.39 -17.02 5.91
CA ASN A 84 -8.96 -18.12 5.16
C ASN A 84 -10.19 -17.74 4.32
N THR A 85 -10.69 -16.51 4.43
CA THR A 85 -11.91 -16.09 3.73
C THR A 85 -11.82 -14.62 3.32
N MET A 86 -12.19 -14.36 2.08
CA MET A 86 -12.37 -13.01 1.52
C MET A 86 -13.60 -12.28 2.08
N ASP A 87 -14.53 -13.01 2.69
CA ASP A 87 -15.85 -12.51 3.07
C ASP A 87 -15.81 -11.33 4.04
N PHE A 88 -14.69 -11.17 4.76
CA PHE A 88 -14.63 -10.16 5.80
C PHE A 88 -14.06 -8.82 5.35
N VAL A 89 -13.28 -8.79 4.27
CA VAL A 89 -12.41 -7.62 4.01
C VAL A 89 -12.98 -6.66 2.97
N THR A 90 -13.69 -7.15 1.97
CA THR A 90 -14.15 -6.31 0.87
C THR A 90 -14.95 -5.07 1.31
N PRO A 91 -15.92 -5.16 2.24
CA PRO A 91 -16.62 -3.98 2.73
C PRO A 91 -15.76 -3.05 3.58
N LEU A 92 -14.59 -3.54 4.02
CA LEU A 92 -13.68 -2.85 4.93
C LEU A 92 -12.56 -2.07 4.22
N LEU A 93 -12.53 -2.08 2.89
CA LEU A 93 -11.52 -1.33 2.12
C LEU A 93 -11.85 0.17 2.03
N THR A 94 -13.11 0.54 2.18
CA THR A 94 -13.53 1.93 2.10
C THR A 94 -14.80 2.20 2.90
N ASN A 95 -14.89 3.39 3.48
CA ASN A 95 -16.11 3.96 4.05
C ASN A 95 -16.83 4.93 3.10
N ALA A 96 -16.32 5.11 1.89
CA ALA A 96 -16.86 6.03 0.91
C ALA A 96 -18.19 5.50 0.34
N LYS A 97 -19.30 6.24 0.60
CA LYS A 97 -20.65 5.86 0.16
C LYS A 97 -20.83 5.89 -1.36
N ASN A 98 -19.96 6.60 -2.08
CA ASN A 98 -19.95 6.73 -3.53
C ASN A 98 -18.92 5.81 -4.20
N ALA A 99 -18.44 4.79 -3.51
CA ALA A 99 -17.57 3.78 -4.10
C ALA A 99 -18.31 3.00 -5.20
N VAL A 100 -17.66 2.89 -6.35
CA VAL A 100 -18.15 2.11 -7.51
C VAL A 100 -17.25 0.89 -7.67
N TRP A 101 -17.79 -0.27 -7.35
CA TRP A 101 -17.06 -1.55 -7.38
C TRP A 101 -16.99 -2.11 -8.80
N GLY A 102 -16.02 -2.99 -9.05
CA GLY A 102 -15.82 -3.65 -10.34
C GLY A 102 -16.84 -4.74 -10.68
N THR A 103 -18.00 -4.72 -10.03
CA THR A 103 -19.17 -5.57 -10.33
C THR A 103 -20.01 -4.99 -11.46
N GLU A 104 -20.94 -5.77 -12.05
CA GLU A 104 -21.78 -5.30 -13.15
C GLU A 104 -22.65 -4.09 -12.75
N ASP A 105 -23.14 -4.05 -11.52
CA ASP A 105 -23.98 -2.96 -10.99
C ASP A 105 -23.20 -1.88 -10.23
N GLY A 106 -21.85 -2.03 -10.13
CA GLY A 106 -20.96 -1.10 -9.42
C GLY A 106 -21.09 -1.12 -7.89
N LYS A 107 -21.79 -2.12 -7.33
CA LYS A 107 -22.01 -2.26 -5.88
C LYS A 107 -21.10 -3.30 -5.28
N VAL A 108 -21.00 -3.29 -3.94
CA VAL A 108 -20.31 -4.36 -3.20
C VAL A 108 -20.97 -5.69 -3.55
N GLY A 109 -20.19 -6.62 -4.09
CA GLY A 109 -20.63 -7.96 -4.47
C GLY A 109 -20.52 -8.95 -3.30
N ASP A 110 -20.30 -10.20 -3.67
CA ASP A 110 -20.19 -11.35 -2.78
C ASP A 110 -18.84 -11.49 -2.06
N GLY A 111 -17.97 -10.47 -2.13
CA GLY A 111 -16.63 -10.50 -1.57
C GLY A 111 -15.55 -10.97 -2.55
N SER A 112 -15.91 -11.46 -3.73
CA SER A 112 -14.95 -11.92 -4.74
C SER A 112 -14.25 -10.80 -5.52
N ILE A 113 -14.69 -9.55 -5.35
CA ILE A 113 -14.17 -8.37 -6.04
C ILE A 113 -13.75 -7.33 -5.00
N ALA A 114 -12.47 -6.97 -5.01
CA ALA A 114 -11.88 -6.02 -4.09
C ALA A 114 -11.28 -4.78 -4.78
N TYR A 115 -11.64 -4.56 -6.05
CA TYR A 115 -11.25 -3.37 -6.80
C TYR A 115 -12.44 -2.45 -7.06
N TYR A 116 -12.20 -1.16 -6.98
CA TYR A 116 -13.24 -0.12 -7.04
C TYR A 116 -12.63 1.24 -7.34
N TYR A 117 -13.49 2.25 -7.55
CA TYR A 117 -13.05 3.64 -7.52
C TYR A 117 -13.97 4.51 -6.68
N VAL A 118 -13.43 5.64 -6.24
CA VAL A 118 -14.15 6.70 -5.50
C VAL A 118 -13.82 8.03 -6.16
N ASP A 119 -14.86 8.84 -6.41
CA ASP A 119 -14.67 10.21 -6.87
C ASP A 119 -14.64 11.16 -5.66
N ILE A 120 -13.54 11.91 -5.52
CA ILE A 120 -13.36 12.96 -4.52
C ILE A 120 -13.07 14.25 -5.29
N LYS A 121 -14.03 15.18 -5.32
CA LYS A 121 -13.98 16.37 -6.20
C LYS A 121 -13.82 15.93 -7.67
N ASN A 122 -12.79 16.45 -8.36
CA ASN A 122 -12.46 16.06 -9.73
C ASN A 122 -11.44 14.91 -9.79
N PHE A 123 -11.01 14.41 -8.65
CA PHE A 123 -10.08 13.27 -8.60
C PHE A 123 -10.83 11.96 -8.52
N ARG A 124 -10.42 10.98 -9.34
CA ARG A 124 -10.88 9.60 -9.28
C ARG A 124 -9.79 8.74 -8.68
N ILE A 125 -10.06 8.19 -7.50
CA ILE A 125 -9.17 7.29 -6.78
C ILE A 125 -9.53 5.88 -7.18
N ILE A 126 -8.63 5.21 -7.89
CA ILE A 126 -8.83 3.86 -8.43
C ILE A 126 -8.02 2.90 -7.57
N CYS A 127 -8.70 2.02 -6.86
CA CYS A 127 -8.11 1.00 -6.00
C CYS A 127 -8.13 -0.33 -6.76
N THR A 128 -6.95 -0.93 -6.95
CA THR A 128 -6.79 -2.18 -7.68
C THR A 128 -6.37 -3.29 -6.73
N ASP A 129 -6.73 -4.51 -7.07
CA ASP A 129 -6.40 -5.71 -6.33
C ASP A 129 -5.40 -6.56 -7.13
N THR A 130 -4.17 -6.64 -6.66
CA THR A 130 -3.09 -7.40 -7.30
C THR A 130 -3.02 -8.86 -6.87
N ASN A 131 -4.04 -9.37 -6.16
CA ASN A 131 -4.01 -10.71 -5.59
C ASN A 131 -4.69 -11.78 -6.47
N TYR A 132 -4.54 -11.69 -7.78
CA TYR A 132 -5.01 -12.73 -8.70
C TYR A 132 -3.85 -13.57 -9.20
N SER A 133 -4.10 -14.87 -9.39
CA SER A 133 -3.18 -15.83 -9.99
C SER A 133 -3.81 -16.52 -11.18
N PHE A 134 -3.00 -16.84 -12.19
CA PHE A 134 -3.41 -17.68 -13.30
C PHE A 134 -3.04 -19.11 -12.97
N ASN A 135 -4.03 -19.95 -12.74
CA ASN A 135 -3.85 -21.33 -12.34
C ASN A 135 -3.50 -22.27 -13.51
N LYS A 136 -3.12 -23.51 -13.20
CA LYS A 136 -2.72 -24.50 -14.19
C LYS A 136 -3.87 -24.97 -15.09
N GLU A 137 -5.11 -24.72 -14.68
CA GLU A 137 -6.32 -25.07 -15.43
C GLU A 137 -6.69 -23.99 -16.44
N GLY A 138 -5.95 -22.88 -16.48
CA GLY A 138 -6.15 -21.81 -17.45
C GLY A 138 -7.16 -20.75 -17.02
N PHE A 139 -7.36 -20.56 -15.71
CA PHE A 139 -8.29 -19.58 -15.16
C PHE A 139 -7.58 -18.58 -14.25
N TRP A 140 -8.07 -17.35 -14.23
CA TRP A 140 -7.74 -16.38 -13.21
C TRP A 140 -8.59 -16.65 -11.97
N GLU A 141 -7.94 -16.77 -10.85
CA GLU A 141 -8.56 -16.93 -9.55
C GLU A 141 -7.99 -15.93 -8.56
N HIS A 142 -8.80 -15.50 -7.60
CA HIS A 142 -8.32 -14.70 -6.50
C HIS A 142 -7.47 -15.57 -5.57
N ASN A 143 -6.33 -15.06 -5.16
CA ASN A 143 -5.44 -15.78 -4.27
C ASN A 143 -6.11 -16.06 -2.93
N THR A 144 -5.87 -17.23 -2.42
CA THR A 144 -6.21 -17.64 -1.05
C THR A 144 -4.92 -18.05 -0.34
N VAL A 145 -4.99 -18.28 0.96
CA VAL A 145 -3.85 -18.76 1.77
C VAL A 145 -3.13 -19.94 1.12
N ASN A 146 -3.88 -20.80 0.41
CA ASN A 146 -3.34 -22.00 -0.22
C ASN A 146 -2.97 -21.83 -1.69
N SER A 147 -3.31 -20.72 -2.30
CA SER A 147 -3.11 -20.48 -3.75
C SER A 147 -2.26 -19.25 -4.07
N TYR A 148 -1.65 -18.63 -3.08
CA TYR A 148 -0.88 -17.40 -3.26
C TYR A 148 0.34 -17.62 -4.17
N GLY A 149 0.26 -17.01 -5.36
CA GLY A 149 1.34 -16.87 -6.30
C GLY A 149 1.94 -18.16 -6.87
N PRO A 150 3.09 -18.06 -7.53
CA PRO A 150 3.80 -19.20 -8.14
C PRO A 150 4.20 -20.28 -7.15
N ARG A 151 4.30 -19.94 -5.87
CA ARG A 151 4.68 -20.88 -4.79
C ARG A 151 3.70 -22.04 -4.64
N GLN A 152 2.44 -21.86 -5.04
CA GLN A 152 1.40 -22.90 -4.99
C GLN A 152 1.23 -23.62 -6.33
N GLY A 153 2.15 -23.39 -7.27
CA GLY A 153 2.13 -24.02 -8.58
C GLY A 153 1.28 -23.32 -9.61
N ASN A 154 0.81 -22.11 -9.33
CA ASN A 154 0.18 -21.24 -10.30
C ASN A 154 1.23 -20.70 -11.28
N LEU A 155 0.81 -20.41 -12.52
CA LEU A 155 1.70 -19.95 -13.58
C LEU A 155 2.13 -18.50 -13.36
N TYR A 156 1.21 -17.67 -12.89
CA TYR A 156 1.42 -16.27 -12.57
C TYR A 156 0.72 -15.95 -11.24
N GLY A 157 1.25 -14.98 -10.51
CA GLY A 157 0.67 -14.48 -9.27
C GLY A 157 0.87 -12.98 -9.15
N ASN A 158 0.24 -12.36 -8.19
CA ASN A 158 0.30 -10.93 -7.93
C ASN A 158 -0.15 -10.08 -9.13
N SER A 159 -1.20 -10.53 -9.79
CA SER A 159 -1.75 -9.97 -11.03
C SER A 159 -3.14 -9.36 -10.79
N LEU A 160 -3.62 -8.57 -11.74
CA LEU A 160 -4.99 -8.06 -11.73
C LEU A 160 -5.99 -9.06 -12.32
N GLY A 161 -5.54 -9.89 -13.23
CA GLY A 161 -6.39 -10.75 -14.04
C GLY A 161 -7.17 -10.00 -15.12
N THR A 162 -7.66 -10.76 -16.11
CA THR A 162 -8.25 -10.18 -17.31
C THR A 162 -9.50 -9.33 -17.04
N LYS A 163 -10.36 -9.76 -16.10
CA LYS A 163 -11.59 -9.02 -15.79
C LYS A 163 -11.29 -7.64 -15.23
N GLN A 164 -10.34 -7.56 -14.29
CA GLN A 164 -9.97 -6.29 -13.67
C GLN A 164 -9.21 -5.39 -14.65
N LEU A 165 -8.33 -5.94 -15.49
CA LEU A 165 -7.65 -5.17 -16.54
C LEU A 165 -8.65 -4.51 -17.49
N ASN A 166 -9.66 -5.25 -17.97
CA ASN A 166 -10.72 -4.70 -18.83
C ASN A 166 -11.56 -3.62 -18.10
N TRP A 167 -11.85 -3.83 -16.82
CA TRP A 167 -12.51 -2.82 -15.98
C TRP A 167 -11.66 -1.57 -15.84
N LEU A 168 -10.37 -1.72 -15.52
CA LEU A 168 -9.44 -0.61 -15.36
C LEU A 168 -9.32 0.21 -16.66
N GLU A 169 -9.19 -0.43 -17.81
CA GLU A 169 -9.17 0.22 -19.11
C GLU A 169 -10.40 1.10 -19.31
N LYS A 170 -11.59 0.52 -19.09
CA LYS A 170 -12.86 1.24 -19.20
C LYS A 170 -12.92 2.45 -18.27
N VAL A 171 -12.56 2.27 -16.99
CA VAL A 171 -12.58 3.34 -16.00
C VAL A 171 -11.62 4.48 -16.38
N LEU A 172 -10.44 4.15 -16.89
CA LEU A 172 -9.45 5.15 -17.31
C LEU A 172 -9.90 5.93 -18.55
N ILE A 173 -10.46 5.24 -19.55
CA ILE A 173 -11.01 5.88 -20.78
C ILE A 173 -12.18 6.80 -20.41
N ASP A 174 -13.11 6.32 -19.59
CA ASP A 174 -14.24 7.12 -19.12
C ASP A 174 -13.77 8.34 -18.33
N SER A 175 -12.72 8.19 -17.51
CA SER A 175 -12.11 9.29 -16.76
C SER A 175 -11.51 10.35 -17.68
N ALA A 176 -10.83 9.93 -18.75
CA ALA A 176 -10.28 10.84 -19.74
C ALA A 176 -11.37 11.67 -20.43
N HIS A 177 -12.46 11.02 -20.84
CA HIS A 177 -13.62 11.70 -21.47
C HIS A 177 -14.33 12.65 -20.51
N GLN A 178 -14.44 12.29 -19.23
CA GLN A 178 -15.04 13.14 -18.18
C GLN A 178 -14.11 14.24 -17.68
N GLY A 179 -12.84 14.21 -18.04
CA GLY A 179 -11.83 15.16 -17.57
C GLY A 179 -11.41 14.96 -16.11
N LYS A 180 -11.63 13.78 -15.58
CA LYS A 180 -11.19 13.40 -14.24
C LYS A 180 -9.67 13.27 -14.18
N LYS A 181 -9.12 13.43 -12.98
CA LYS A 181 -7.73 13.22 -12.63
C LYS A 181 -7.61 11.93 -11.81
N CYS A 182 -6.89 10.95 -12.33
CA CYS A 182 -6.81 9.63 -11.71
C CYS A 182 -5.57 9.51 -10.82
N ILE A 183 -5.78 8.98 -9.61
CA ILE A 183 -4.77 8.46 -8.71
C ILE A 183 -5.05 6.97 -8.56
N VAL A 184 -4.09 6.11 -8.89
CA VAL A 184 -4.24 4.67 -8.83
C VAL A 184 -3.49 4.13 -7.62
N ILE A 185 -4.15 3.30 -6.82
CA ILE A 185 -3.58 2.66 -5.63
C ILE A 185 -3.57 1.15 -5.87
N SER A 186 -2.45 0.53 -5.62
CA SER A 186 -2.25 -0.93 -5.64
C SER A 186 -1.36 -1.35 -4.49
N HIS A 187 -1.32 -2.63 -4.17
CA HIS A 187 -0.33 -3.13 -3.21
C HIS A 187 1.00 -3.38 -3.90
N ASP A 188 1.01 -4.18 -4.96
CA ASP A 188 2.22 -4.40 -5.77
C ASP A 188 2.49 -3.23 -6.73
N SER A 189 3.78 -2.96 -6.94
CA SER A 189 4.22 -1.81 -7.73
C SER A 189 3.94 -1.96 -9.24
N TYR A 190 3.60 -0.85 -9.86
CA TYR A 190 3.56 -0.70 -11.31
C TYR A 190 4.77 0.04 -11.89
N SER A 191 5.71 0.52 -11.06
CA SER A 191 6.88 1.28 -11.53
C SER A 191 7.84 0.45 -12.39
N GLY A 192 7.88 -0.87 -12.16
CA GLY A 192 8.79 -1.77 -12.87
C GLY A 192 10.22 -1.78 -12.32
N LYS A 193 10.49 -1.03 -11.25
CA LYS A 193 11.83 -0.88 -10.69
C LYS A 193 12.23 -2.02 -9.76
N PHE A 194 11.26 -2.63 -9.09
CA PHE A 194 11.50 -3.60 -8.04
C PHE A 194 11.14 -5.03 -8.46
N ARG A 195 11.72 -6.01 -7.75
CA ARG A 195 11.43 -7.42 -7.96
C ARG A 195 9.95 -7.79 -7.70
N SER A 196 9.30 -7.09 -6.79
CA SER A 196 7.88 -7.27 -6.45
C SER A 196 6.94 -6.43 -7.33
N THR A 197 7.38 -6.09 -8.54
CA THR A 197 6.53 -5.47 -9.55
C THR A 197 5.48 -6.47 -10.01
N SER A 198 4.22 -6.04 -10.06
CA SER A 198 3.14 -6.86 -10.63
C SER A 198 3.49 -7.32 -12.05
N PRO A 199 3.26 -8.58 -12.42
CA PRO A 199 3.42 -9.05 -13.79
C PRO A 199 2.65 -8.23 -14.82
N ASP A 200 1.54 -7.62 -14.42
CA ASP A 200 0.71 -6.76 -15.28
C ASP A 200 1.22 -5.32 -15.38
N ALA A 201 2.28 -4.95 -14.67
CA ALA A 201 2.75 -3.57 -14.57
C ALA A 201 2.98 -2.90 -15.94
N GLU A 202 3.55 -3.62 -16.90
CA GLU A 202 3.74 -3.06 -18.25
C GLU A 202 2.41 -2.81 -18.97
N HIS A 203 1.44 -3.72 -18.82
CA HIS A 203 0.09 -3.55 -19.37
C HIS A 203 -0.60 -2.34 -18.72
N VAL A 204 -0.57 -2.26 -17.40
CA VAL A 204 -1.15 -1.12 -16.65
C VAL A 204 -0.53 0.21 -17.09
N ARG A 205 0.79 0.29 -17.24
CA ARG A 205 1.46 1.50 -17.74
C ARG A 205 1.02 1.87 -19.16
N ARG A 206 0.74 0.89 -20.03
CA ARG A 206 0.17 1.14 -21.36
C ARG A 206 -1.25 1.69 -21.28
N LEU A 207 -2.07 1.19 -20.35
CA LEU A 207 -3.41 1.75 -20.10
C LEU A 207 -3.34 3.21 -19.61
N PHE A 208 -2.39 3.53 -18.73
CA PHE A 208 -2.14 4.90 -18.29
C PHE A 208 -1.75 5.81 -19.46
N ALA A 209 -0.82 5.34 -20.29
CA ALA A 209 -0.39 6.09 -21.47
C ALA A 209 -1.55 6.29 -22.47
N CYS A 210 -2.40 5.27 -22.66
CA CYS A 210 -3.60 5.37 -23.49
C CYS A 210 -4.55 6.46 -22.96
N ALA A 211 -4.89 6.44 -21.68
CA ALA A 211 -5.75 7.43 -21.07
C ALA A 211 -5.15 8.85 -21.19
N ASN A 212 -3.86 8.99 -20.95
CA ASN A 212 -3.14 10.27 -21.09
C ASN A 212 -3.02 10.74 -22.54
N SER A 213 -3.09 9.84 -23.53
CA SER A 213 -3.16 10.20 -24.95
C SER A 213 -4.52 10.76 -25.37
N ILE A 214 -5.61 10.27 -24.75
CA ILE A 214 -6.96 10.79 -24.96
C ILE A 214 -7.06 12.21 -24.36
N LYS A 215 -6.61 12.35 -23.11
CA LYS A 215 -6.55 13.65 -22.44
C LYS A 215 -5.32 13.71 -21.54
N LYS A 216 -4.43 14.64 -21.81
CA LYS A 216 -3.21 14.84 -21.03
C LYS A 216 -3.51 15.00 -19.54
N GLY A 217 -2.72 14.36 -18.71
CA GLY A 217 -2.86 14.41 -17.25
C GLY A 217 -4.15 13.79 -16.74
N THR A 218 -4.71 12.79 -17.42
CA THR A 218 -5.77 11.96 -16.87
C THR A 218 -5.25 11.12 -15.72
N VAL A 219 -4.17 10.36 -15.91
CA VAL A 219 -3.50 9.63 -14.84
C VAL A 219 -2.32 10.46 -14.36
N LEU A 220 -2.37 10.88 -13.10
CA LEU A 220 -1.34 11.71 -12.47
C LEU A 220 -0.38 10.87 -11.64
N MET A 221 -0.88 9.88 -10.91
CA MET A 221 -0.12 9.21 -9.87
C MET A 221 -0.50 7.73 -9.74
N ALA A 222 0.49 6.89 -9.47
CA ALA A 222 0.35 5.51 -9.03
C ALA A 222 1.08 5.34 -7.70
N ILE A 223 0.41 4.73 -6.72
CA ILE A 223 0.88 4.54 -5.36
C ILE A 223 0.83 3.06 -5.02
N ASN A 224 1.87 2.57 -4.36
CA ASN A 224 1.89 1.20 -3.84
C ASN A 224 2.69 1.05 -2.54
N GLY A 225 2.51 -0.09 -1.86
CA GLY A 225 3.24 -0.57 -0.69
C GLY A 225 4.12 -1.78 -1.00
N HIS A 226 4.00 -2.84 -0.19
CA HIS A 226 4.56 -4.18 -0.37
C HIS A 226 6.08 -4.30 -0.25
N ILE A 227 6.83 -3.37 -0.82
CA ILE A 227 8.29 -3.50 -0.93
C ILE A 227 9.00 -3.02 0.33
N HIS A 228 8.29 -2.31 1.21
CA HIS A 228 8.83 -1.67 2.42
C HIS A 228 10.04 -0.79 2.13
N THR A 229 10.01 -0.10 1.01
CA THR A 229 11.07 0.81 0.58
C THR A 229 10.53 2.03 -0.11
N ASN A 230 11.36 3.04 -0.22
CA ASN A 230 11.01 4.29 -0.87
C ASN A 230 11.41 4.28 -2.34
N ASN A 231 10.51 4.73 -3.20
CA ASN A 231 10.85 5.18 -4.54
C ASN A 231 9.89 6.29 -4.96
N ALA A 232 10.42 7.28 -5.63
CA ALA A 232 9.64 8.36 -6.24
C ALA A 232 10.23 8.67 -7.61
N GLU A 233 9.47 8.46 -8.67
CA GLU A 233 9.93 8.70 -10.03
C GLU A 233 8.79 9.12 -10.95
N ILE A 234 9.13 9.84 -12.02
CA ILE A 234 8.19 10.14 -13.09
C ILE A 234 8.56 9.27 -14.30
N VAL A 235 7.62 8.44 -14.72
CA VAL A 235 7.77 7.61 -15.93
C VAL A 235 6.58 7.88 -16.86
N ASN A 236 6.85 8.24 -18.10
CA ASN A 236 5.81 8.58 -19.09
C ASN A 236 4.78 9.59 -18.57
N ASN A 237 5.28 10.59 -17.86
CA ASN A 237 4.47 11.66 -17.27
C ASN A 237 3.40 11.19 -16.26
N VAL A 238 3.67 10.11 -15.56
CA VAL A 238 2.93 9.62 -14.39
C VAL A 238 3.92 9.55 -13.22
N PHE A 239 3.53 10.05 -12.07
CA PHE A 239 4.34 9.97 -10.86
C PHE A 239 4.08 8.64 -10.15
N TYR A 240 5.13 7.87 -9.92
CA TYR A 240 5.09 6.61 -9.18
C TYR A 240 5.69 6.83 -7.79
N LEU A 241 4.94 6.44 -6.77
CA LEU A 241 5.37 6.48 -5.38
C LEU A 241 5.27 5.09 -4.77
N ASP A 242 6.42 4.45 -4.55
CA ASP A 242 6.51 3.26 -3.73
C ASP A 242 6.68 3.72 -2.28
N MET A 243 5.67 3.41 -1.46
CA MET A 243 5.57 3.88 -0.08
C MET A 243 6.34 2.95 0.85
N ASN A 244 7.13 3.52 1.74
CA ASN A 244 7.74 2.73 2.81
C ASN A 244 6.66 2.26 3.80
N THR A 245 6.92 1.13 4.44
CA THR A 245 6.08 0.58 5.52
C THR A 245 5.94 1.56 6.67
N THR A 246 4.90 1.38 7.46
CA THR A 246 4.69 2.19 8.65
C THR A 246 5.78 1.98 9.71
N ARG A 247 6.28 0.75 9.90
CA ARG A 247 7.34 0.47 10.87
C ARG A 247 8.40 -0.55 10.45
N ASN A 248 8.04 -1.49 9.61
CA ASN A 248 8.85 -2.69 9.37
C ASN A 248 9.60 -2.59 8.05
N SER A 249 10.63 -1.75 7.98
CA SER A 249 11.46 -1.64 6.78
C SER A 249 12.18 -2.95 6.47
N TRP A 250 12.09 -3.37 5.23
CA TRP A 250 12.75 -4.58 4.76
C TRP A 250 14.07 -4.22 4.08
N TRP A 251 15.08 -5.00 4.38
CA TRP A 251 16.42 -4.76 3.88
C TRP A 251 16.98 -6.02 3.23
N GLN A 252 17.50 -5.90 2.04
CA GLN A 252 18.26 -6.99 1.44
C GLN A 252 19.74 -6.64 1.47
N LEU A 253 20.51 -7.44 2.20
CA LEU A 253 21.96 -7.25 2.28
C LEU A 253 22.61 -7.44 0.91
N LYS A 254 23.53 -6.55 0.56
CA LYS A 254 24.28 -6.58 -0.68
C LYS A 254 25.30 -7.74 -0.64
N GLY A 255 25.15 -8.68 -1.59
CA GLY A 255 26.12 -9.76 -1.77
C GLY A 255 25.99 -10.97 -0.84
N SER A 256 24.98 -11.04 0.03
CA SER A 256 24.77 -12.20 0.88
C SER A 256 23.57 -13.02 0.44
N GLU A 257 23.79 -14.28 0.16
CA GLU A 257 22.74 -15.29 0.08
C GLU A 257 22.34 -15.78 1.47
N HIS A 258 23.17 -15.51 2.48
CA HIS A 258 22.99 -15.90 3.86
C HIS A 258 23.31 -14.75 4.80
N TYR A 259 22.32 -14.30 5.53
CA TYR A 259 22.45 -13.28 6.58
C TYR A 259 22.94 -13.94 7.86
N GLY A 260 24.24 -14.23 7.92
CA GLY A 260 24.84 -14.99 9.01
C GLY A 260 25.26 -14.17 10.23
N THR A 261 24.92 -12.91 10.32
CA THR A 261 25.23 -12.11 11.51
C THR A 261 24.10 -12.20 12.52
N GLU A 262 24.36 -12.84 13.64
CA GLU A 262 23.48 -12.88 14.79
C GLU A 262 23.33 -11.48 15.40
N HIS A 263 22.39 -10.71 14.91
CA HIS A 263 21.95 -9.52 15.63
C HIS A 263 20.83 -9.92 16.58
N THR A 264 21.13 -9.98 17.85
CA THR A 264 20.15 -10.13 18.92
C THR A 264 19.67 -8.76 19.34
N TYR A 265 18.40 -8.49 19.26
CA TYR A 265 17.81 -7.30 19.86
C TYR A 265 16.80 -7.72 20.92
N ASN A 266 16.70 -6.88 21.95
CA ASN A 266 15.73 -7.09 23.00
C ASN A 266 14.47 -6.28 22.67
N PHE A 267 13.38 -6.97 22.49
CA PHE A 267 12.06 -6.38 22.36
C PHE A 267 11.36 -6.39 23.71
N THR A 268 10.88 -5.25 24.15
CA THR A 268 10.18 -5.16 25.44
C THR A 268 8.72 -4.86 25.20
N GLU A 269 7.86 -5.75 25.68
CA GLU A 269 6.41 -5.52 25.73
C GLU A 269 6.08 -4.63 26.92
N PHE A 270 5.17 -3.68 26.70
CA PHE A 270 4.66 -2.78 27.72
C PHE A 270 3.15 -2.98 27.87
N GLU A 271 2.67 -2.97 29.08
CA GLU A 271 1.26 -2.90 29.46
C GLU A 271 1.10 -1.74 30.46
N ASP A 272 0.19 -0.81 30.19
CA ASP A 272 0.00 0.42 30.98
C ASP A 272 1.29 1.20 31.24
N GLY A 273 2.18 1.26 30.24
CA GLY A 273 3.47 1.96 30.36
C GLY A 273 4.52 1.24 31.22
N LYS A 274 4.22 0.02 31.66
CA LYS A 274 5.16 -0.83 32.41
C LYS A 274 5.68 -1.97 31.53
N ALA A 275 6.99 -2.16 31.52
CA ALA A 275 7.60 -3.29 30.86
C ALA A 275 7.14 -4.58 31.52
N ILE A 276 6.48 -5.47 30.77
CA ILE A 276 5.98 -6.75 31.26
C ILE A 276 6.88 -7.91 30.85
N LYS A 277 7.51 -7.85 29.69
CA LYS A 277 8.39 -8.90 29.20
C LYS A 277 9.38 -8.39 28.19
N THR A 278 10.63 -8.80 28.34
CA THR A 278 11.68 -8.55 27.36
C THR A 278 12.03 -9.85 26.66
N TYR A 279 11.96 -9.85 25.34
CA TYR A 279 12.35 -10.98 24.51
C TYR A 279 13.69 -10.67 23.86
N ALA A 280 14.64 -11.58 23.98
CA ALA A 280 15.78 -11.60 23.08
C ALA A 280 15.36 -12.29 21.77
N ARG A 281 15.28 -11.56 20.69
CA ARG A 281 15.10 -12.16 19.35
C ARG A 281 16.44 -12.24 18.65
N SER A 282 16.85 -13.44 18.34
CA SER A 282 17.92 -13.67 17.40
C SER A 282 17.33 -13.66 15.98
N TYR A 283 17.84 -12.81 15.11
CA TYR A 283 17.49 -12.81 13.70
C TYR A 283 17.73 -14.15 13.00
N ALA A 284 18.47 -15.06 13.63
CA ALA A 284 18.77 -16.39 13.09
C ALA A 284 17.57 -17.34 13.11
N GLN A 285 16.51 -17.05 13.86
CA GLN A 285 15.38 -17.99 14.06
C GLN A 285 14.17 -17.73 13.17
N ASP A 286 14.05 -16.54 12.57
CA ASP A 286 12.91 -16.18 11.72
C ASP A 286 13.44 -15.58 10.40
N THR A 287 13.07 -16.20 9.29
CA THR A 287 13.52 -15.75 7.95
C THR A 287 12.98 -14.37 7.59
N MET A 288 11.86 -13.96 8.14
CA MET A 288 11.31 -12.61 7.92
C MET A 288 11.96 -11.56 8.82
N SER A 289 12.33 -11.91 10.04
CA SER A 289 12.97 -10.98 10.98
C SER A 289 14.43 -10.69 10.68
N LYS A 290 15.11 -11.50 9.87
CA LYS A 290 16.50 -11.26 9.44
C LYS A 290 16.69 -9.99 8.64
N ASN A 291 15.63 -9.51 7.99
CA ASN A 291 15.66 -8.41 7.04
C ASN A 291 14.78 -7.23 7.49
N THR A 292 14.29 -7.22 8.72
CA THR A 292 13.33 -6.23 9.18
C THR A 292 13.94 -5.35 10.25
N TRP A 293 13.92 -4.04 10.02
CA TRP A 293 14.29 -3.01 10.97
C TRP A 293 13.04 -2.19 11.32
N CYS A 294 12.78 -2.02 12.60
CA CYS A 294 11.65 -1.23 13.07
C CYS A 294 12.06 0.22 13.31
N THR A 295 11.21 1.14 12.91
CA THR A 295 11.34 2.56 13.24
C THR A 295 10.72 2.87 14.60
N LYS A 296 11.17 3.94 15.26
CA LYS A 296 10.61 4.42 16.53
C LYS A 296 9.22 5.01 16.35
N ASP A 297 9.02 5.76 15.26
CA ASP A 297 7.77 6.42 14.93
C ASP A 297 7.18 5.83 13.68
N ALA A 298 5.88 5.95 13.54
CA ALA A 298 5.14 5.45 12.38
C ALA A 298 5.43 6.26 11.12
N LEU A 299 6.02 5.64 10.12
CA LEU A 299 6.25 6.28 8.83
C LEU A 299 4.92 6.45 8.09
N ASN A 300 4.68 7.64 7.61
CA ASN A 300 3.52 8.01 6.81
C ASN A 300 3.82 9.25 5.99
N ALA A 301 2.95 9.60 5.05
CA ALA A 301 3.11 10.81 4.26
C ALA A 301 1.81 11.63 4.22
N ILE A 302 1.96 12.95 4.10
CA ILE A 302 0.90 13.83 3.65
C ILE A 302 1.19 14.19 2.20
N VAL A 303 0.25 13.90 1.32
CA VAL A 303 0.41 14.11 -0.11
C VAL A 303 -0.60 15.15 -0.58
N THR A 304 -0.15 16.08 -1.39
CA THR A 304 -1.02 17.06 -2.08
C THR A 304 -0.82 16.92 -3.57
N VAL A 305 -1.92 16.73 -4.30
CA VAL A 305 -1.95 16.63 -5.77
C VAL A 305 -2.87 17.70 -6.32
N THR A 306 -2.42 18.44 -7.31
CA THR A 306 -3.23 19.45 -8.00
C THR A 306 -3.67 18.94 -9.38
N GLU A 307 -4.76 19.48 -9.91
CA GLU A 307 -5.25 19.10 -11.25
C GLU A 307 -4.28 19.43 -12.38
N ASP A 308 -3.38 20.38 -12.17
CA ASP A 308 -2.33 20.77 -13.12
C ASP A 308 -0.99 20.03 -12.90
N GLY A 309 -1.03 18.94 -12.12
CA GLY A 309 0.07 17.98 -12.02
C GLY A 309 1.18 18.35 -11.06
N GLU A 310 0.97 19.29 -10.14
CA GLU A 310 1.91 19.51 -9.03
C GLU A 310 1.64 18.48 -7.94
N ILE A 311 2.69 17.82 -7.48
CA ILE A 311 2.64 16.79 -6.46
C ILE A 311 3.65 17.13 -5.38
N THR A 312 3.16 17.23 -4.15
CA THR A 312 4.01 17.41 -2.96
C THR A 312 3.82 16.21 -2.04
N VAL A 313 4.91 15.60 -1.62
CA VAL A 313 4.93 14.55 -0.60
C VAL A 313 5.69 15.08 0.60
N GLU A 314 5.04 15.10 1.76
CA GLU A 314 5.62 15.45 3.06
C GLU A 314 5.75 14.17 3.88
N GLY A 315 6.85 13.43 3.68
CA GLY A 315 7.12 12.17 4.37
C GLY A 315 7.48 12.38 5.85
N MET A 316 7.25 11.34 6.65
CA MET A 316 7.69 11.27 8.04
C MET A 316 9.13 10.76 8.10
N GLU A 317 9.94 11.34 8.96
CA GLU A 317 11.27 10.85 9.34
C GLU A 317 11.21 10.26 10.74
N SER A 318 12.00 9.21 10.99
CA SER A 318 12.14 8.56 12.28
C SER A 318 13.57 8.06 12.47
N GLU A 319 13.83 7.39 13.56
CA GLU A 319 15.06 6.66 13.83
C GLU A 319 14.74 5.16 13.93
N TYR A 320 15.74 4.32 13.68
CA TYR A 320 15.58 2.91 14.01
C TYR A 320 15.58 2.67 15.50
N VAL A 321 14.75 1.73 15.92
CA VAL A 321 14.73 1.27 17.31
C VAL A 321 16.14 0.79 17.70
N TYR A 322 16.61 1.20 18.87
CA TYR A 322 17.97 0.95 19.40
C TYR A 322 19.13 1.66 18.68
N GLY A 323 18.86 2.53 17.72
CA GLY A 323 19.91 3.24 16.98
C GLY A 323 20.80 2.34 16.12
N ILE A 324 20.38 1.10 15.88
CA ILE A 324 21.11 0.16 15.03
C ILE A 324 20.75 0.44 13.60
N LEU A 325 21.73 0.86 12.80
CA LEU A 325 21.55 1.02 11.36
C LEU A 325 21.57 -0.35 10.68
N PRO A 326 20.71 -0.57 9.67
CA PRO A 326 20.84 -1.75 8.85
C PRO A 326 22.14 -1.73 8.06
N PRO A 327 22.69 -2.89 7.75
CA PRO A 327 23.86 -2.98 6.90
C PRO A 327 23.54 -2.45 5.50
N GLU A 328 24.59 -2.14 4.72
CA GLU A 328 24.44 -1.68 3.33
C GLU A 328 23.57 -2.62 2.50
N THR A 329 22.60 -2.07 1.78
CA THR A 329 21.59 -2.85 1.06
C THR A 329 21.66 -2.62 -0.45
N LYS A 330 21.01 -3.52 -1.21
CA LYS A 330 20.92 -3.40 -2.67
C LYS A 330 19.84 -2.40 -3.13
N TRP A 331 18.80 -2.21 -2.34
CA TRP A 331 17.54 -1.62 -2.83
C TRP A 331 17.11 -0.39 -2.07
N ASN A 332 17.49 -0.26 -0.81
CA ASN A 332 16.97 0.77 0.05
C ASN A 332 18.04 1.79 0.37
N ASP A 333 17.63 3.03 0.50
CA ASP A 333 18.39 3.98 1.26
C ASP A 333 18.37 3.56 2.74
N SER A 334 19.45 3.83 3.43
CA SER A 334 19.63 3.42 4.82
C SER A 334 18.88 4.31 5.83
N GLU A 335 18.01 5.20 5.36
CA GLU A 335 17.37 6.16 6.24
C GLU A 335 15.92 5.75 6.54
N PRO A 336 15.50 5.74 7.83
CA PRO A 336 14.15 5.40 8.25
C PRO A 336 13.20 6.57 8.00
N ARG A 337 12.81 6.75 6.76
CA ARG A 337 11.94 7.86 6.35
C ARG A 337 11.02 7.46 5.21
N VAL A 338 9.97 8.24 5.02
CA VAL A 338 9.25 8.32 3.75
C VAL A 338 9.81 9.49 2.96
N LEU A 339 10.01 9.31 1.66
CA LEU A 339 10.55 10.37 0.81
C LEU A 339 9.67 11.62 0.85
N SER A 340 10.33 12.77 0.95
CA SER A 340 9.70 14.09 0.80
C SER A 340 10.20 14.78 -0.44
N GLY A 341 9.34 15.54 -1.09
CA GLY A 341 9.72 16.30 -2.26
C GLY A 341 8.55 16.97 -2.96
N ASN A 342 8.90 17.68 -4.03
CA ASN A 342 7.96 18.35 -4.91
C ASN A 342 8.25 17.94 -6.34
N TRP A 343 7.22 17.47 -7.03
CA TRP A 343 7.30 17.03 -8.41
C TRP A 343 6.28 17.78 -9.26
N LYS A 344 6.58 17.94 -10.52
CA LYS A 344 5.71 18.57 -11.51
C LYS A 344 5.61 17.69 -12.73
N LEU A 345 4.39 17.32 -13.09
CA LEU A 345 4.09 16.63 -14.34
C LEU A 345 3.93 17.65 -15.49
N GLU A 346 4.24 17.24 -16.69
CA GLU A 346 4.01 17.98 -17.93
C GLU A 346 2.62 17.65 -18.49
N ILE A 347 1.56 18.30 -18.01
CA ILE A 347 0.17 18.03 -18.40
C ILE A 347 -0.46 19.17 -19.20
#